data_5d6b12e4387d6a2fb1b902cedd4a948f
#
_entry.id   5d6b12e4387d6a2fb1b902cedd4a948f
#
_cell.length_a   1.000
_cell.length_b   1.000
_cell.length_c   1.000
_cell.angle_alpha   90.00
_cell.angle_beta   90.00
_cell.angle_gamma   90.00
#
_symmetry.space_group_name_H-M   'P 1'
#
loop_
_entity.id
_entity.type
_entity.pdbx_description
1 polymer ?
#
loop_
_entity_poly.entity_id
_entity_poly.type
_entity_poly.pdbx_seq_one_letter_code
_entity_poly.pdbx_strand_id
1 'polypeptide(L)'
;QFPEGYRMVAEAAEQFGMRRVPDAYVVSGSGVINAFAAGHGFRRYVCVHSDLFEVGGKVRDPEALRFVIAHEVGHHAAGHTSYFRLLFTNLTMRIPILGKALSRAQEYSADNYGYAHVPEGAPGTMSLLAGGKYLNAHVNVHELADRAATEKGLWIHLVNLSVTHPMMTWRAHALRDRSKPGRMFLRPKTRIFDSYLPAGSTWSGKS
;
A
#
# COMPACT_ATOMS: atom_id res chain seq x y z
N GLN A 1 -8.64 -16.60 -16.67
CA GLN A 1 -9.14 -15.52 -17.51
C GLN A 1 -8.21 -14.29 -17.50
N PHE A 2 -7.46 -14.06 -16.42
CA PHE A 2 -6.46 -12.99 -16.29
C PHE A 2 -5.12 -13.57 -15.86
N PRO A 3 -4.39 -14.25 -16.78
CA PRO A 3 -3.17 -14.99 -16.44
C PRO A 3 -2.07 -14.09 -15.91
N GLU A 4 -2.06 -12.84 -16.32
CA GLU A 4 -1.07 -11.86 -15.85
C GLU A 4 -1.24 -11.53 -14.35
N GLY A 5 -2.46 -11.24 -13.90
CA GLY A 5 -2.73 -10.97 -12.48
C GLY A 5 -2.38 -12.17 -11.60
N TYR A 6 -2.69 -13.39 -12.04
CA TYR A 6 -2.31 -14.60 -11.31
C TYR A 6 -0.78 -14.78 -11.27
N ARG A 7 -0.08 -14.51 -12.38
CA ARG A 7 1.38 -14.58 -12.41
C ARG A 7 2.02 -13.62 -11.42
N MET A 8 1.54 -12.38 -11.35
CA MET A 8 2.02 -11.39 -10.37
C MET A 8 1.79 -11.85 -8.93
N VAL A 9 0.64 -12.46 -8.63
CA VAL A 9 0.37 -13.06 -7.31
C VAL A 9 1.34 -14.21 -7.02
N ALA A 10 1.61 -15.08 -8.00
CA ALA A 10 2.51 -16.22 -7.84
C ALA A 10 3.96 -15.76 -7.61
N GLU A 11 4.45 -14.80 -8.39
CA GLU A 11 5.79 -14.22 -8.26
C GLU A 11 6.00 -13.59 -6.86
N ALA A 12 5.03 -12.81 -6.39
CA ALA A 12 5.09 -12.21 -5.05
C ALA A 12 5.03 -13.28 -3.94
N ALA A 13 4.16 -14.28 -4.07
CA ALA A 13 4.04 -15.36 -3.10
C ALA A 13 5.32 -16.20 -2.99
N GLU A 14 5.97 -16.48 -4.11
CA GLU A 14 7.25 -17.19 -4.17
C GLU A 14 8.34 -16.38 -3.46
N GLN A 15 8.49 -15.10 -3.81
CA GLN A 15 9.49 -14.22 -3.19
C GLN A 15 9.29 -14.09 -1.67
N PHE A 16 8.04 -14.08 -1.21
CA PHE A 16 7.72 -13.99 0.22
C PHE A 16 7.77 -15.34 0.94
N GLY A 17 8.21 -16.39 0.27
CA GLY A 17 8.37 -17.73 0.85
C GLY A 17 7.05 -18.38 1.27
N MET A 18 5.96 -18.03 0.62
CA MET A 18 4.66 -18.63 0.94
C MET A 18 4.59 -20.08 0.48
N ARG A 19 4.10 -20.98 1.35
CA ARG A 19 3.94 -22.40 1.02
C ARG A 19 2.89 -22.69 -0.04
N ARG A 20 1.96 -21.76 -0.24
CA ARG A 20 0.87 -21.85 -1.22
C ARG A 20 0.61 -20.47 -1.81
N VAL A 21 0.43 -20.44 -3.10
CA VAL A 21 0.00 -19.24 -3.82
C VAL A 21 -1.48 -18.99 -3.49
N PRO A 22 -1.86 -17.76 -3.10
CA PRO A 22 -3.26 -17.39 -2.96
C PRO A 22 -4.00 -17.46 -4.30
N ASP A 23 -5.29 -17.75 -4.26
CA ASP A 23 -6.14 -17.61 -5.44
C ASP A 23 -6.22 -16.12 -5.85
N ALA A 24 -6.34 -15.87 -7.16
CA ALA A 24 -6.45 -14.52 -7.68
C ALA A 24 -7.78 -14.33 -8.41
N TYR A 25 -8.50 -13.30 -8.04
CA TYR A 25 -9.77 -12.93 -8.66
C TYR A 25 -9.73 -11.50 -9.17
N VAL A 26 -10.30 -11.29 -10.35
CA VAL A 26 -10.56 -9.95 -10.88
C VAL A 26 -12.06 -9.72 -10.83
N VAL A 27 -12.46 -8.62 -10.22
CA VAL A 27 -13.86 -8.20 -10.11
C VAL A 27 -14.07 -6.84 -10.73
N SER A 28 -15.28 -6.55 -11.18
CA SER A 28 -15.60 -5.22 -11.69
C SER A 28 -15.47 -4.17 -10.58
N GLY A 29 -14.66 -3.14 -10.84
CA GLY A 29 -14.46 -2.05 -9.90
C GLY A 29 -15.45 -0.90 -10.07
N SER A 30 -16.14 -0.84 -11.22
CA SER A 30 -17.11 0.23 -11.53
C SER A 30 -16.55 1.65 -11.27
N GLY A 31 -15.29 1.87 -11.63
CA GLY A 31 -14.57 3.14 -11.42
C GLY A 31 -13.83 3.23 -10.09
N VAL A 32 -13.98 2.24 -9.20
CA VAL A 32 -13.27 2.21 -7.92
C VAL A 32 -11.96 1.43 -8.06
N ILE A 33 -10.86 2.10 -7.78
CA ILE A 33 -9.55 1.49 -7.69
C ILE A 33 -9.41 0.87 -6.31
N ASN A 34 -9.35 -0.46 -6.26
CA ASN A 34 -9.17 -1.19 -5.03
C ASN A 34 -8.59 -2.59 -5.30
N ALA A 35 -7.90 -3.12 -4.30
CA ALA A 35 -7.55 -4.51 -4.17
C ALA A 35 -7.66 -4.91 -2.71
N PHE A 36 -7.84 -6.18 -2.41
CA PHE A 36 -7.85 -6.66 -1.04
C PHE A 36 -7.46 -8.13 -0.94
N ALA A 37 -6.80 -8.45 0.17
CA ALA A 37 -6.49 -9.81 0.57
C ALA A 37 -7.55 -10.32 1.55
N ALA A 38 -8.05 -11.52 1.32
CA ALA A 38 -9.03 -12.13 2.21
C ALA A 38 -8.85 -13.65 2.30
N GLY A 39 -9.61 -14.27 3.19
CA GLY A 39 -9.50 -15.69 3.48
C GLY A 39 -8.35 -16.01 4.44
N HIS A 40 -8.34 -17.23 4.95
CA HIS A 40 -7.39 -17.73 5.93
C HIS A 40 -7.08 -19.22 5.71
N GLY A 41 -6.00 -19.71 6.31
CA GLY A 41 -5.61 -21.10 6.20
C GLY A 41 -5.33 -21.50 4.75
N PHE A 42 -6.13 -22.43 4.23
CA PHE A 42 -6.00 -22.97 2.88
C PHE A 42 -6.79 -22.19 1.81
N ARG A 43 -7.70 -21.31 2.23
CA ARG A 43 -8.57 -20.52 1.35
C ARG A 43 -8.16 -19.04 1.39
N ARG A 44 -6.96 -18.76 0.96
CA ARG A 44 -6.44 -17.39 0.83
C ARG A 44 -6.63 -16.91 -0.60
N TYR A 45 -7.07 -15.68 -0.76
CA TYR A 45 -7.20 -15.09 -2.09
C TYR A 45 -6.90 -13.59 -2.08
N VAL A 46 -6.49 -13.10 -3.24
CA VAL A 46 -6.33 -11.69 -3.56
C VAL A 46 -7.40 -11.33 -4.59
N CYS A 47 -8.14 -10.29 -4.31
CA CYS A 47 -9.14 -9.75 -5.22
C CYS A 47 -8.65 -8.39 -5.72
N VAL A 48 -8.63 -8.22 -7.04
CA VAL A 48 -8.17 -7.01 -7.71
C VAL A 48 -9.31 -6.44 -8.54
N HIS A 49 -9.61 -5.16 -8.37
CA HIS A 49 -10.61 -4.51 -9.21
C HIS A 49 -10.08 -4.31 -10.64
N SER A 50 -10.96 -4.53 -11.63
CA SER A 50 -10.62 -4.41 -13.05
C SER A 50 -10.02 -3.05 -13.41
N ASP A 51 -10.41 -2.00 -12.72
CA ASP A 51 -9.93 -0.63 -12.94
C ASP A 51 -8.43 -0.48 -12.69
N LEU A 52 -7.80 -1.37 -11.91
CA LEU A 52 -6.35 -1.42 -11.74
C LEU A 52 -5.61 -1.91 -12.98
N PHE A 53 -6.25 -2.69 -13.83
CA PHE A 53 -5.68 -3.15 -15.11
C PHE A 53 -5.81 -2.10 -16.22
N GLU A 54 -6.73 -1.15 -16.06
CA GLU A 54 -7.09 -0.13 -17.06
C GLU A 54 -6.64 1.27 -16.66
N VAL A 55 -5.61 1.39 -15.84
CA VAL A 55 -5.18 2.68 -15.30
C VAL A 55 -4.88 3.68 -16.41
N GLY A 56 -5.63 4.78 -16.41
CA GLY A 56 -5.34 5.96 -17.22
C GLY A 56 -5.75 5.92 -18.68
N GLY A 57 -6.46 4.90 -19.14
CA GLY A 57 -7.03 4.84 -20.51
C GLY A 57 -6.02 4.80 -21.67
N LYS A 58 -4.77 5.21 -21.46
CA LYS A 58 -3.71 5.19 -22.48
C LYS A 58 -2.42 4.54 -22.03
N VAL A 59 -2.08 4.61 -20.76
CA VAL A 59 -0.84 4.05 -20.24
C VAL A 59 -1.16 3.27 -18.97
N ARG A 60 -1.09 1.95 -19.10
CA ARG A 60 -1.11 1.04 -17.99
C ARG A 60 0.22 1.15 -17.25
N ASP A 61 0.19 1.30 -15.93
CA ASP A 61 1.36 1.22 -15.08
C ASP A 61 1.46 -0.21 -14.49
N PRO A 62 2.20 -1.13 -15.16
CA PRO A 62 2.31 -2.51 -14.71
C PRO A 62 3.05 -2.63 -13.39
N GLU A 63 3.97 -1.73 -13.09
CA GLU A 63 4.75 -1.77 -11.85
C GLU A 63 3.90 -1.31 -10.66
N ALA A 64 3.04 -0.30 -10.84
CA ALA A 64 2.05 0.07 -9.83
C ALA A 64 1.08 -1.09 -9.56
N LEU A 65 0.59 -1.79 -10.60
CA LEU A 65 -0.25 -2.97 -10.44
C LEU A 65 0.48 -4.08 -9.68
N ARG A 66 1.74 -4.35 -10.03
CA ARG A 66 2.59 -5.33 -9.33
C ARG A 66 2.77 -4.96 -7.86
N PHE A 67 3.02 -3.68 -7.58
CA PHE A 67 3.15 -3.19 -6.21
C PHE A 67 1.87 -3.42 -5.40
N VAL A 68 0.70 -3.07 -5.95
CA VAL A 68 -0.59 -3.28 -5.29
C VAL A 68 -0.82 -4.77 -5.02
N ILE A 69 -0.58 -5.64 -6.00
CA ILE A 69 -0.72 -7.08 -5.83
C ILE A 69 0.26 -7.61 -4.77
N ALA A 70 1.51 -7.17 -4.80
CA ALA A 70 2.52 -7.58 -3.81
C ALA A 70 2.17 -7.07 -2.40
N HIS A 71 1.59 -5.88 -2.27
CA HIS A 71 1.06 -5.36 -1.01
C HIS A 71 -0.03 -6.30 -0.45
N GLU A 72 -0.99 -6.72 -1.29
CA GLU A 72 -2.06 -7.63 -0.87
C GLU A 72 -1.53 -9.03 -0.51
N VAL A 73 -0.62 -9.58 -1.31
CA VAL A 73 0.07 -10.84 -0.97
C VAL A 73 0.88 -10.68 0.32
N GLY A 74 1.45 -9.50 0.56
CA GLY A 74 2.15 -9.14 1.78
C GLY A 74 1.26 -9.25 3.03
N HIS A 75 -0.01 -8.91 2.96
CA HIS A 75 -0.96 -9.14 4.05
C HIS A 75 -1.08 -10.62 4.40
N HIS A 76 -1.09 -11.50 3.41
CA HIS A 76 -1.09 -12.95 3.65
C HIS A 76 0.25 -13.44 4.21
N ALA A 77 1.36 -12.99 3.65
CA ALA A 77 2.71 -13.38 4.08
C ALA A 77 3.00 -12.95 5.52
N ALA A 78 2.63 -11.72 5.90
CA ALA A 78 2.74 -11.21 7.25
C ALA A 78 1.73 -11.82 8.24
N GLY A 79 0.81 -12.67 7.78
CA GLY A 79 -0.19 -13.32 8.61
C GLY A 79 -1.32 -12.39 9.08
N HIS A 80 -1.51 -11.22 8.45
CA HIS A 80 -2.57 -10.27 8.82
C HIS A 80 -3.97 -10.87 8.68
N THR A 81 -4.15 -11.82 7.75
CA THR A 81 -5.39 -12.55 7.49
C THR A 81 -5.50 -13.86 8.27
N SER A 82 -4.54 -14.19 9.14
CA SER A 82 -4.59 -15.41 9.95
C SER A 82 -5.70 -15.34 11.00
N TYR A 83 -6.25 -16.49 11.36
CA TYR A 83 -7.38 -16.59 12.28
C TYR A 83 -7.09 -15.93 13.64
N PHE A 84 -5.92 -16.19 14.20
CA PHE A 84 -5.49 -15.59 15.48
C PHE A 84 -5.32 -14.08 15.38
N ARG A 85 -4.77 -13.60 14.27
CA ARG A 85 -4.59 -12.17 14.04
C ARG A 85 -5.93 -11.46 13.87
N LEU A 86 -6.87 -12.05 13.12
CA LEU A 86 -8.22 -11.51 12.95
C LEU A 86 -8.97 -11.45 14.29
N LEU A 87 -8.86 -12.50 15.12
CA LEU A 87 -9.43 -12.49 16.47
C LEU A 87 -8.82 -11.38 17.34
N PHE A 88 -7.49 -11.28 17.35
CA PHE A 88 -6.79 -10.26 18.10
C PHE A 88 -7.12 -8.84 17.61
N THR A 89 -7.16 -8.63 16.30
CA THR A 89 -7.55 -7.37 15.69
C THR A 89 -8.98 -6.99 16.08
N ASN A 90 -9.93 -7.93 16.01
CA ASN A 90 -11.32 -7.68 16.42
C ASN A 90 -11.44 -7.31 17.91
N LEU A 91 -10.65 -7.91 18.78
CA LEU A 91 -10.61 -7.56 20.20
C LEU A 91 -10.02 -6.16 20.40
N THR A 92 -8.92 -5.84 19.74
CA THR A 92 -8.25 -4.53 19.85
C THR A 92 -9.08 -3.41 19.22
N MET A 93 -9.89 -3.69 18.19
CA MET A 93 -10.79 -2.69 17.59
C MET A 93 -11.85 -2.18 18.55
N ARG A 94 -12.13 -2.91 19.64
CA ARG A 94 -12.99 -2.45 20.74
C ARG A 94 -12.32 -1.38 21.62
N ILE A 95 -11.00 -1.25 21.51
CA ILE A 95 -10.23 -0.22 22.24
C ILE A 95 -10.00 0.93 21.24
N PRO A 96 -10.59 2.11 21.49
CA PRO A 96 -10.38 3.27 20.64
C PRO A 96 -8.88 3.53 20.44
N ILE A 97 -8.51 3.96 19.22
CA ILE A 97 -7.12 4.27 18.84
C ILE A 97 -6.22 3.03 18.65
N LEU A 98 -6.22 2.06 19.58
CA LEU A 98 -5.31 0.92 19.55
C LEU A 98 -5.55 0.01 18.34
N GLY A 99 -6.80 -0.40 18.11
CA GLY A 99 -7.15 -1.26 16.96
C GLY A 99 -6.85 -0.59 15.64
N LYS A 100 -7.16 0.71 15.52
CA LYS A 100 -6.85 1.50 14.33
C LYS A 100 -5.34 1.68 14.14
N ALA A 101 -4.58 1.84 15.22
CA ALA A 101 -3.11 1.89 15.16
C ALA A 101 -2.53 0.56 14.67
N LEU A 102 -3.07 -0.57 15.14
CA LEU A 102 -2.67 -1.90 14.66
C LEU A 102 -2.96 -2.07 13.16
N SER A 103 -4.14 -1.65 12.71
CA SER A 103 -4.49 -1.68 11.28
C SER A 103 -3.51 -0.85 10.47
N ARG A 104 -3.20 0.39 10.88
CA ARG A 104 -2.19 1.22 10.20
C ARG A 104 -0.80 0.59 10.18
N ALA A 105 -0.40 -0.11 11.24
CA ALA A 105 0.87 -0.83 11.27
C ALA A 105 0.90 -1.98 10.25
N GLN A 106 -0.24 -2.67 10.07
CA GLN A 106 -0.38 -3.72 9.06
C GLN A 106 -0.24 -3.17 7.64
N GLU A 107 -0.80 -1.98 7.36
CA GLU A 107 -0.65 -1.29 6.08
C GLU A 107 0.81 -0.96 5.78
N TYR A 108 1.54 -0.39 6.73
CA TYR A 108 2.97 -0.13 6.55
C TYR A 108 3.78 -1.42 6.35
N SER A 109 3.40 -2.51 7.02
CA SER A 109 4.03 -3.82 6.79
C SER A 109 3.78 -4.31 5.37
N ALA A 110 2.55 -4.24 4.88
CA ALA A 110 2.19 -4.63 3.53
C ALA A 110 2.87 -3.73 2.48
N ASP A 111 2.96 -2.42 2.72
CA ASP A 111 3.75 -1.50 1.89
C ASP A 111 5.24 -1.90 1.81
N ASN A 112 5.81 -2.41 2.92
CA ASN A 112 7.17 -2.91 2.93
C ASN A 112 7.34 -4.16 2.06
N TYR A 113 6.37 -5.07 2.05
CA TYR A 113 6.36 -6.22 1.14
C TYR A 113 6.27 -5.76 -0.32
N GLY A 114 5.36 -4.85 -0.64
CA GLY A 114 5.25 -4.26 -1.98
C GLY A 114 6.57 -3.62 -2.43
N TYR A 115 7.18 -2.82 -1.58
CA TYR A 115 8.45 -2.16 -1.87
C TYR A 115 9.62 -3.15 -2.03
N ALA A 116 9.67 -4.21 -1.24
CA ALA A 116 10.70 -5.24 -1.36
C ALA A 116 10.59 -6.05 -2.66
N HIS A 117 9.37 -6.17 -3.22
CA HIS A 117 9.11 -6.88 -4.45
C HIS A 117 9.35 -6.01 -5.69
N VAL A 118 8.81 -4.79 -5.68
CA VAL A 118 8.83 -3.88 -6.83
C VAL A 118 8.90 -2.42 -6.37
N PRO A 119 10.07 -1.94 -5.94
CA PRO A 119 10.23 -0.58 -5.41
C PRO A 119 9.84 0.50 -6.42
N GLU A 120 10.04 0.27 -7.72
CA GLU A 120 9.68 1.16 -8.83
C GLU A 120 8.17 1.37 -8.96
N GLY A 121 7.36 0.46 -8.49
CA GLY A 121 5.90 0.59 -8.47
C GLY A 121 5.35 1.50 -7.38
N ALA A 122 6.16 1.84 -6.37
CA ALA A 122 5.69 2.63 -5.24
C ALA A 122 5.20 4.04 -5.62
N PRO A 123 5.92 4.84 -6.44
CA PRO A 123 5.44 6.15 -6.87
C PRO A 123 4.14 6.09 -7.66
N GLY A 124 4.06 5.18 -8.65
CA GLY A 124 2.87 4.98 -9.45
C GLY A 124 1.66 4.58 -8.60
N THR A 125 1.86 3.66 -7.65
CA THR A 125 0.81 3.26 -6.70
C THR A 125 0.33 4.44 -5.86
N MET A 126 1.23 5.26 -5.33
CA MET A 126 0.83 6.42 -4.53
C MET A 126 0.10 7.47 -5.37
N SER A 127 0.52 7.70 -6.61
CA SER A 127 -0.20 8.57 -7.55
C SER A 127 -1.61 8.06 -7.82
N LEU A 128 -1.72 6.76 -8.06
CA LEU A 128 -2.97 6.08 -8.37
C LEU A 128 -3.96 6.16 -7.21
N LEU A 129 -3.51 5.86 -6.00
CA LEU A 129 -4.33 5.91 -4.80
C LEU A 129 -4.73 7.35 -4.42
N ALA A 130 -3.89 8.35 -4.70
CA ALA A 130 -4.17 9.74 -4.40
C ALA A 130 -5.04 10.43 -5.47
N GLY A 131 -4.79 10.15 -6.76
CA GLY A 131 -5.45 10.82 -7.89
C GLY A 131 -6.54 9.99 -8.56
N GLY A 132 -6.63 8.71 -8.22
CA GLY A 132 -7.57 7.80 -8.89
C GLY A 132 -7.24 7.55 -10.35
N LYS A 133 -8.18 6.95 -11.06
CA LYS A 133 -8.01 6.49 -12.44
C LYS A 133 -7.67 7.60 -13.43
N TYR A 134 -8.22 8.80 -13.21
CA TYR A 134 -8.15 9.88 -14.20
C TYR A 134 -7.13 10.97 -13.88
N LEU A 135 -6.79 11.15 -12.61
CA LEU A 135 -5.93 12.25 -12.17
C LEU A 135 -4.55 11.80 -11.68
N ASN A 136 -4.27 10.50 -11.66
CA ASN A 136 -3.00 9.95 -11.19
C ASN A 136 -1.79 10.55 -11.90
N ALA A 137 -1.88 10.80 -13.20
CA ALA A 137 -0.79 11.41 -13.98
C ALA A 137 -0.45 12.86 -13.58
N HIS A 138 -1.36 13.52 -12.87
CA HIS A 138 -1.16 14.89 -12.37
C HIS A 138 -0.70 14.95 -10.91
N VAL A 139 -0.56 13.81 -10.24
CA VAL A 139 -0.12 13.75 -8.85
C VAL A 139 1.40 13.86 -8.79
N ASN A 140 1.89 14.91 -8.17
CA ASN A 140 3.30 15.03 -7.79
C ASN A 140 3.55 14.23 -6.51
N VAL A 141 4.13 13.04 -6.64
CA VAL A 141 4.35 12.13 -5.51
C VAL A 141 5.38 12.64 -4.52
N HIS A 142 6.32 13.47 -4.96
CA HIS A 142 7.31 14.09 -4.07
C HIS A 142 6.64 15.13 -3.18
N GLU A 143 5.81 15.98 -3.78
CA GLU A 143 5.03 16.96 -3.04
C GLU A 143 4.04 16.27 -2.09
N LEU A 144 3.36 15.21 -2.55
CA LEU A 144 2.48 14.40 -1.71
C LEU A 144 3.21 13.88 -0.46
N ALA A 145 4.44 13.37 -0.63
CA ALA A 145 5.25 12.89 0.48
C ALA A 145 5.75 14.03 1.39
N ASP A 146 6.11 15.20 0.82
CA ASP A 146 6.54 16.37 1.60
C ASP A 146 5.43 16.95 2.47
N ARG A 147 4.19 16.87 2.00
CA ARG A 147 3.01 17.32 2.78
C ARG A 147 2.92 16.62 4.14
N ALA A 148 3.38 15.40 4.27
CA ALA A 148 3.45 14.70 5.55
C ALA A 148 4.25 15.46 6.62
N ALA A 149 5.28 16.19 6.23
CA ALA A 149 6.13 16.96 7.13
C ALA A 149 5.75 18.45 7.20
N THR A 150 5.11 18.99 6.17
CA THR A 150 4.79 20.41 6.06
C THR A 150 3.39 20.75 6.56
N GLU A 151 2.42 19.88 6.36
CA GLU A 151 1.07 20.07 6.88
C GLU A 151 1.05 19.95 8.41
N LYS A 152 0.50 20.98 9.06
CA LYS A 152 0.45 21.10 10.52
C LYS A 152 -1.00 21.25 10.97
N GLY A 153 -1.27 20.82 12.17
CA GLY A 153 -2.57 21.03 12.80
C GLY A 153 -3.05 19.83 13.62
N LEU A 154 -3.86 20.11 14.61
CA LEU A 154 -4.45 19.09 15.47
C LEU A 154 -5.35 18.13 14.66
N TRP A 155 -6.08 18.65 13.70
CA TRP A 155 -7.03 17.88 12.88
C TRP A 155 -6.37 16.74 12.10
N ILE A 156 -5.14 16.92 11.60
CA ILE A 156 -4.40 15.87 10.91
C ILE A 156 -4.16 14.65 11.83
N HIS A 157 -3.81 14.92 13.08
CA HIS A 157 -3.62 13.84 14.06
C HIS A 157 -4.93 13.16 14.41
N LEU A 158 -6.01 13.94 14.60
CA LEU A 158 -7.34 13.38 14.90
C LEU A 158 -7.85 12.52 13.76
N VAL A 159 -7.72 12.99 12.52
CA VAL A 159 -8.08 12.21 11.32
C VAL A 159 -7.25 10.93 11.26
N ASN A 160 -5.93 11.01 11.37
CA ASN A 160 -5.09 9.81 11.35
C ASN A 160 -5.43 8.81 12.46
N LEU A 161 -5.75 9.28 13.66
CA LEU A 161 -6.18 8.41 14.77
C LEU A 161 -7.56 7.78 14.52
N SER A 162 -8.41 8.43 13.72
CA SER A 162 -9.77 7.97 13.45
C SER A 162 -9.90 6.94 12.33
N VAL A 163 -8.86 6.78 11.49
CA VAL A 163 -8.87 5.91 10.30
C VAL A 163 -8.05 4.64 10.51
N THR A 164 -8.41 3.59 9.76
CA THR A 164 -7.72 2.29 9.77
C THR A 164 -6.51 2.24 8.84
N HIS A 165 -6.52 3.05 7.78
CA HIS A 165 -5.39 3.20 6.87
C HIS A 165 -4.61 4.46 7.21
N PRO A 166 -3.27 4.46 7.12
CA PRO A 166 -2.50 5.69 7.30
C PRO A 166 -2.88 6.72 6.23
N MET A 167 -2.75 8.00 6.56
CA MET A 167 -2.92 9.06 5.57
C MET A 167 -1.99 8.85 4.38
N MET A 168 -2.48 9.09 3.17
CA MET A 168 -1.71 8.89 1.93
C MET A 168 -0.38 9.62 1.93
N THR A 169 -0.37 10.85 2.43
CA THR A 169 0.85 11.66 2.58
C THR A 169 1.89 10.96 3.48
N TRP A 170 1.44 10.31 4.54
CA TRP A 170 2.32 9.59 5.46
C TRP A 170 2.81 8.26 4.88
N ARG A 171 1.97 7.55 4.10
CA ARG A 171 2.39 6.34 3.36
C ARG A 171 3.44 6.70 2.30
N ALA A 172 3.16 7.72 1.48
CA ALA A 172 4.10 8.21 0.47
C ALA A 172 5.44 8.63 1.08
N HIS A 173 5.40 9.32 2.23
CA HIS A 173 6.61 9.68 2.96
C HIS A 173 7.39 8.44 3.45
N ALA A 174 6.71 7.45 4.03
CA ALA A 174 7.35 6.22 4.54
C ALA A 174 7.94 5.36 3.41
N LEU A 175 7.30 5.33 2.25
CA LEU A 175 7.83 4.63 1.07
C LEU A 175 9.02 5.36 0.45
N ARG A 176 9.08 6.69 0.55
CA ARG A 176 10.22 7.48 0.08
C ARG A 176 11.39 7.47 1.08
N ASP A 177 11.13 7.61 2.38
CA ASP A 177 12.14 7.51 3.45
C ASP A 177 12.16 6.12 4.05
N ARG A 178 13.00 5.26 3.52
CA ARG A 178 13.16 3.87 3.97
C ARG A 178 14.04 3.74 5.22
N SER A 179 14.60 4.83 5.74
CA SER A 179 15.43 4.83 6.95
C SER A 179 14.65 4.56 8.23
N LYS A 180 13.32 4.73 8.20
CA LYS A 180 12.45 4.57 9.35
C LYS A 180 11.15 3.86 8.96
N PRO A 181 10.55 3.11 9.90
CA PRO A 181 9.20 2.58 9.72
C PRO A 181 8.19 3.73 9.64
N GLY A 182 7.01 3.45 9.08
CA GLY A 182 5.92 4.40 8.97
C GLY A 182 5.46 4.99 10.31
N ARG A 183 4.86 6.16 10.27
CA ARG A 183 4.39 6.90 11.44
C ARG A 183 2.95 6.52 11.77
N MET A 184 2.72 6.00 12.97
CA MET A 184 1.38 5.56 13.40
C MET A 184 0.57 6.64 14.13
N PHE A 185 1.23 7.53 14.87
CA PHE A 185 0.57 8.49 15.76
C PHE A 185 0.91 9.95 15.44
N LEU A 186 2.17 10.23 15.19
CA LEU A 186 2.66 11.58 14.97
C LEU A 186 3.21 11.74 13.56
N ARG A 187 2.98 12.91 12.95
CA ARG A 187 3.51 13.21 11.62
C ARG A 187 5.04 13.20 11.58
N PRO A 188 5.65 12.97 10.42
CA PRO A 188 7.08 13.21 10.22
C PRO A 188 7.41 14.69 10.50
N LYS A 189 8.59 14.95 11.04
CA LYS A 189 9.03 16.32 11.38
C LYS A 189 9.89 16.96 10.31
N THR A 190 10.58 16.17 9.52
CA THR A 190 11.55 16.60 8.52
C THR A 190 11.08 16.29 7.12
N ARG A 191 11.35 17.21 6.18
CA ARG A 191 11.26 16.95 4.74
C ARG A 191 12.38 16.00 4.34
N ILE A 192 12.14 15.22 3.29
CA ILE A 192 13.14 14.36 2.71
C ILE A 192 13.70 15.04 1.47
N PHE A 193 15.01 15.15 1.41
CA PHE A 193 15.74 15.63 0.26
C PHE A 193 16.31 14.45 -0.53
N ASP A 194 16.54 14.63 -1.81
CA ASP A 194 17.04 13.57 -2.70
C ASP A 194 18.34 12.93 -2.21
N SER A 195 19.17 13.67 -1.48
CA SER A 195 20.38 13.15 -0.85
C SER A 195 20.18 12.05 0.19
N TYR A 196 18.95 11.91 0.69
CA TYR A 196 18.61 10.86 1.66
C TYR A 196 17.95 9.64 1.02
N LEU A 197 17.70 9.69 -0.27
CA LEU A 197 17.11 8.56 -0.97
C LEU A 197 18.19 7.50 -1.24
N PRO A 198 17.86 6.20 -1.08
CA PRO A 198 18.79 5.13 -1.45
C PRO A 198 19.24 5.26 -2.90
N ALA A 199 20.49 4.89 -3.18
CA ALA A 199 20.98 4.81 -4.54
C ALA A 199 20.09 3.87 -5.37
N GLY A 200 19.64 4.33 -6.53
CA GLY A 200 18.70 3.60 -7.37
C GLY A 200 17.24 3.74 -6.97
N SER A 201 16.91 4.61 -6.00
CA SER A 201 15.52 4.89 -5.66
C SER A 201 14.78 5.50 -6.84
N THR A 202 13.61 4.94 -7.17
CA THR A 202 12.69 5.48 -8.19
C THR A 202 12.07 6.82 -7.79
N TRP A 203 12.26 7.21 -6.53
CA TRP A 203 11.85 8.50 -5.99
C TRP A 203 12.88 9.61 -6.21
N SER A 204 14.07 9.30 -6.72
CA SER A 204 15.06 10.32 -7.09
C SER A 204 14.50 11.11 -8.28
N GLY A 205 13.91 12.26 -7.96
CA GLY A 205 13.14 13.03 -8.89
C GLY A 205 13.96 13.51 -10.08
N LYS A 206 13.46 13.16 -11.24
CA LYS A 206 13.48 14.10 -12.36
C LYS A 206 12.02 14.41 -12.63
N SER A 207 11.58 15.56 -12.15
CA SER A 207 10.37 16.23 -12.61
C SER A 207 10.43 16.39 -14.12
#